data_c25bb6dc439d2d90c30d462d6e5099b9
#
_entry.id   c25bb6dc439d2d90c30d462d6e5099b9
#
_cell.length_a   1.000
_cell.length_b   1.000
_cell.length_c   1.000
_cell.angle_alpha   90.00
_cell.angle_beta   90.00
_cell.angle_gamma   90.00
#
_symmetry.space_group_name_H-M   'P 1'
#
loop_
_entity.id
_entity.type
_entity.pdbx_description
1 polymer ?
#
loop_
_entity_poly.entity_id
_entity_poly.type
_entity_poly.pdbx_seq_one_letter_code
_entity_poly.pdbx_strand_id
1 'polypeptide(L)'
;MGHRVLDPGTGPGHHAIYYAAKGYAATGIDGSVAAIERARDNARKAGVSVNFQVGDATTLDGLDGRFDTVVDCAFYHTFSTAPELQRCYVRALRRASKPGARLYMFEFGEHNVNGFSMPRSLSEDDFRQVLPVGGWEITYLGTTTYQVNLSVEALELMAARNPDMADQVRCVLERFRAIKPWLVGGRVHAPFWEVHATRVD
;
A
#
# COMPACT_ATOMS: atom_id res chain seq x y z
N MET A 1 10.27 13.35 9.11
CA MET A 1 10.43 11.99 8.54
C MET A 1 11.87 11.55 8.72
N GLY A 2 12.13 10.35 9.27
CA GLY A 2 13.50 9.86 9.47
C GLY A 2 14.14 9.41 8.16
N HIS A 3 15.45 9.17 8.18
CA HIS A 3 16.23 8.95 6.95
C HIS A 3 16.00 7.58 6.29
N ARG A 4 15.71 6.51 7.07
CA ARG A 4 15.51 5.15 6.55
C ARG A 4 14.04 4.84 6.38
N VAL A 5 13.61 4.58 5.15
CA VAL A 5 12.21 4.34 4.78
C VAL A 5 12.02 2.90 4.34
N LEU A 6 10.99 2.24 4.87
CA LEU A 6 10.50 0.93 4.43
C LEU A 6 9.24 1.12 3.58
N ASP A 7 9.19 0.47 2.43
CA ASP A 7 8.04 0.35 1.52
C ASP A 7 7.67 -1.14 1.42
N PRO A 8 6.78 -1.65 2.31
CA PRO A 8 6.34 -3.04 2.29
C PRO A 8 5.28 -3.25 1.21
N GLY A 9 5.34 -4.38 0.51
CA GLY A 9 4.52 -4.61 -0.67
C GLY A 9 4.88 -3.66 -1.81
N THR A 10 6.17 -3.41 -2.00
CA THR A 10 6.68 -2.35 -2.88
C THR A 10 6.28 -2.49 -4.36
N GLY A 11 5.85 -3.69 -4.77
CA GLY A 11 5.49 -3.98 -6.16
C GLY A 11 6.57 -3.56 -7.16
N PRO A 12 6.26 -2.71 -8.16
CA PRO A 12 7.24 -2.20 -9.11
C PRO A 12 8.14 -1.08 -8.58
N GLY A 13 8.10 -0.80 -7.27
CA GLY A 13 9.05 0.06 -6.56
C GLY A 13 8.77 1.56 -6.65
N HIS A 14 7.60 2.00 -7.08
CA HIS A 14 7.35 3.42 -7.35
C HIS A 14 7.57 4.33 -6.14
N HIS A 15 7.07 3.94 -4.96
CA HIS A 15 7.20 4.72 -3.73
C HIS A 15 8.63 4.70 -3.20
N ALA A 16 9.27 3.53 -3.13
CA ALA A 16 10.67 3.41 -2.72
C ALA A 16 11.60 4.24 -3.62
N ILE A 17 11.40 4.21 -4.95
CA ILE A 17 12.12 5.02 -5.93
C ILE A 17 11.91 6.50 -5.69
N TYR A 18 10.66 6.92 -5.45
CA TYR A 18 10.35 8.32 -5.15
C TYR A 18 11.10 8.81 -3.90
N TYR A 19 11.11 8.03 -2.82
CA TYR A 19 11.83 8.39 -1.60
C TYR A 19 13.34 8.41 -1.80
N ALA A 20 13.89 7.44 -2.54
CA ALA A 20 15.31 7.44 -2.89
C ALA A 20 15.71 8.69 -3.70
N ALA A 21 14.88 9.11 -4.67
CA ALA A 21 15.10 10.34 -5.43
C ALA A 21 15.05 11.63 -4.57
N LYS A 22 14.42 11.55 -3.38
CA LYS A 22 14.40 12.63 -2.38
C LYS A 22 15.55 12.52 -1.36
N GLY A 23 16.49 11.58 -1.54
CA GLY A 23 17.65 11.42 -0.68
C GLY A 23 17.43 10.54 0.55
N TYR A 24 16.32 9.80 0.63
CA TYR A 24 16.09 8.83 1.70
C TYR A 24 16.76 7.49 1.39
N ALA A 25 17.23 6.79 2.42
CA ALA A 25 17.67 5.40 2.30
C ALA A 25 16.45 4.48 2.27
N ALA A 26 15.93 4.22 1.06
CA ALA A 26 14.72 3.44 0.85
C ALA A 26 15.01 1.94 0.73
N THR A 27 14.16 1.12 1.35
CA THR A 27 14.10 -0.33 1.21
C THR A 27 12.70 -0.73 0.77
N GLY A 28 12.59 -1.50 -0.30
CA GLY A 28 11.34 -2.07 -0.79
C GLY A 28 11.32 -3.59 -0.62
N ILE A 29 10.23 -4.12 -0.07
CA ILE A 29 10.02 -5.57 0.14
C ILE A 29 8.78 -6.00 -0.63
N ASP A 30 8.88 -7.13 -1.32
CA ASP A 30 7.74 -7.76 -2.00
C ASP A 30 7.94 -9.28 -2.03
N GLY A 31 6.85 -10.05 -1.90
CA GLY A 31 6.89 -11.51 -2.00
C GLY A 31 7.11 -12.03 -3.43
N SER A 32 6.90 -11.19 -4.44
CA SER A 32 7.01 -11.55 -5.85
C SER A 32 8.40 -11.24 -6.40
N VAL A 33 9.12 -12.29 -6.82
CA VAL A 33 10.42 -12.16 -7.52
C VAL A 33 10.29 -11.24 -8.75
N ALA A 34 9.22 -11.42 -9.54
CA ALA A 34 9.00 -10.63 -10.75
C ALA A 34 8.71 -9.15 -10.45
N ALA A 35 8.05 -8.85 -9.30
CA ALA A 35 7.85 -7.49 -8.86
C ALA A 35 9.18 -6.83 -8.49
N ILE A 36 10.03 -7.52 -7.74
CA ILE A 36 11.35 -7.03 -7.33
C ILE A 36 12.29 -6.83 -8.53
N GLU A 37 12.28 -7.72 -9.50
CA GLU A 37 13.04 -7.53 -10.74
C GLU A 37 12.60 -6.27 -11.48
N ARG A 38 11.30 -6.06 -11.62
CA ARG A 38 10.73 -4.85 -12.22
C ARG A 38 11.09 -3.59 -11.41
N ALA A 39 11.05 -3.66 -10.09
CA ALA A 39 11.42 -2.55 -9.21
C ALA A 39 12.88 -2.14 -9.41
N ARG A 40 13.80 -3.12 -9.50
CA ARG A 40 15.22 -2.88 -9.79
C ARG A 40 15.43 -2.24 -11.16
N ASP A 41 14.69 -2.69 -12.17
CA ASP A 41 14.74 -2.11 -13.52
C ASP A 41 14.24 -0.66 -13.52
N ASN A 42 13.16 -0.38 -12.82
CA ASN A 42 12.60 0.95 -12.70
C ASN A 42 13.56 1.89 -11.95
N ALA A 43 14.22 1.43 -10.88
CA ALA A 43 15.21 2.22 -10.15
C ALA A 43 16.42 2.55 -11.01
N ARG A 44 16.93 1.58 -11.80
CA ARG A 44 18.01 1.84 -12.77
C ARG A 44 17.63 2.91 -13.81
N LYS A 45 16.41 2.83 -14.36
CA LYS A 45 15.87 3.84 -15.30
C LYS A 45 15.74 5.22 -14.67
N ALA A 46 15.39 5.27 -13.38
CA ALA A 46 15.26 6.51 -12.61
C ALA A 46 16.61 7.05 -12.11
N GLY A 47 17.72 6.30 -12.26
CA GLY A 47 19.04 6.72 -11.81
C GLY A 47 19.19 6.77 -10.28
N VAL A 48 18.41 5.98 -9.54
CA VAL A 48 18.45 5.94 -8.06
C VAL A 48 18.82 4.56 -7.53
N SER A 49 19.37 4.54 -6.31
CA SER A 49 19.67 3.30 -5.60
C SER A 49 18.61 3.04 -4.54
N VAL A 50 18.01 1.84 -4.58
CA VAL A 50 17.04 1.35 -3.60
C VAL A 50 17.41 -0.08 -3.22
N ASN A 51 17.30 -0.43 -1.94
CA ASN A 51 17.51 -1.79 -1.48
C ASN A 51 16.22 -2.61 -1.68
N PHE A 52 16.10 -3.32 -2.80
CA PHE A 52 14.95 -4.18 -3.07
C PHE A 52 15.24 -5.64 -2.70
N GLN A 53 14.34 -6.23 -1.91
CA GLN A 53 14.46 -7.61 -1.42
C GLN A 53 13.17 -8.39 -1.66
N VAL A 54 13.30 -9.65 -2.05
CA VAL A 54 12.19 -10.60 -1.99
C VAL A 54 12.03 -11.03 -0.54
N GLY A 55 10.82 -10.90 0.01
CA GLY A 55 10.56 -11.25 1.40
C GLY A 55 9.08 -11.19 1.76
N ASP A 56 8.74 -11.85 2.86
CA ASP A 56 7.39 -11.84 3.42
C ASP A 56 7.20 -10.61 4.31
N ALA A 57 6.26 -9.75 3.94
CA ALA A 57 5.95 -8.54 4.71
C ALA A 57 5.29 -8.84 6.06
N THR A 58 4.71 -10.04 6.25
CA THR A 58 4.12 -10.45 7.54
C THR A 58 5.16 -10.86 8.57
N THR A 59 6.41 -11.09 8.14
CA THR A 59 7.53 -11.43 9.03
C THR A 59 8.66 -10.40 9.02
N LEU A 60 9.01 -9.80 7.88
CA LEU A 60 10.11 -8.85 7.71
C LEU A 60 11.42 -9.32 8.36
N ASP A 61 11.77 -10.60 8.17
CA ASP A 61 12.90 -11.24 8.84
C ASP A 61 14.23 -10.54 8.56
N GLY A 62 15.04 -10.37 9.60
CA GLY A 62 16.36 -9.74 9.52
C GLY A 62 16.33 -8.21 9.36
N LEU A 63 15.17 -7.57 9.52
CA LEU A 63 15.00 -6.12 9.37
C LEU A 63 14.74 -5.38 10.69
N ASP A 64 14.92 -6.05 11.82
CA ASP A 64 14.56 -5.53 13.13
C ASP A 64 15.25 -4.20 13.48
N GLY A 65 14.45 -3.23 13.95
CA GLY A 65 14.93 -1.94 14.46
C GLY A 65 15.65 -1.05 13.42
N ARG A 66 15.41 -1.25 12.12
CA ARG A 66 16.16 -0.55 11.07
C ARG A 66 15.55 0.75 10.60
N PHE A 67 14.23 0.87 10.62
CA PHE A 67 13.52 1.94 9.91
C PHE A 67 13.04 3.04 10.84
N ASP A 68 13.16 4.27 10.35
CA ASP A 68 12.65 5.47 10.99
C ASP A 68 11.21 5.77 10.52
N THR A 69 10.87 5.29 9.33
CA THR A 69 9.58 5.52 8.69
C THR A 69 9.16 4.29 7.90
N VAL A 70 7.89 3.93 7.99
CA VAL A 70 7.23 2.96 7.10
C VAL A 70 6.19 3.71 6.27
N VAL A 71 6.15 3.44 4.96
CA VAL A 71 5.11 3.95 4.07
C VAL A 71 4.46 2.78 3.37
N ASP A 72 3.21 2.52 3.72
CA ASP A 72 2.37 1.50 3.10
C ASP A 72 1.37 2.19 2.17
N CYS A 73 1.44 1.90 0.90
CA CYS A 73 0.50 2.45 -0.06
C CYS A 73 -0.15 1.34 -0.88
N ALA A 74 -1.41 1.10 -0.60
CA ALA A 74 -2.24 0.07 -1.24
C ALA A 74 -1.67 -1.37 -1.10
N PHE A 75 -1.22 -1.72 0.13
CA PHE A 75 -0.77 -3.08 0.43
C PHE A 75 -1.54 -3.73 1.59
N TYR A 76 -1.75 -3.04 2.72
CA TYR A 76 -2.44 -3.60 3.90
C TYR A 76 -3.85 -4.13 3.58
N HIS A 77 -4.58 -3.51 2.65
CA HIS A 77 -5.89 -4.00 2.21
C HIS A 77 -5.86 -5.43 1.65
N THR A 78 -4.70 -5.92 1.20
CA THR A 78 -4.56 -7.31 0.72
C THR A 78 -4.87 -8.34 1.80
N PHE A 79 -4.78 -7.94 3.07
CA PHE A 79 -5.09 -8.76 4.24
C PHE A 79 -6.51 -8.55 4.80
N SER A 80 -7.38 -7.76 4.13
CA SER A 80 -8.72 -7.40 4.64
C SER A 80 -9.61 -8.58 5.01
N THR A 81 -9.41 -9.74 4.39
CA THR A 81 -10.14 -10.99 4.68
C THR A 81 -9.39 -11.96 5.60
N ALA A 82 -8.23 -11.55 6.14
CA ALA A 82 -7.35 -12.40 6.94
C ALA A 82 -6.85 -11.67 8.21
N PRO A 83 -7.68 -11.52 9.25
CA PRO A 83 -7.36 -10.72 10.43
C PRO A 83 -6.06 -11.14 11.15
N GLU A 84 -5.71 -12.42 11.11
CA GLU A 84 -4.43 -12.89 11.69
C GLU A 84 -3.23 -12.35 10.90
N LEU A 85 -3.32 -12.31 9.55
CA LEU A 85 -2.25 -11.74 8.73
C LEU A 85 -2.13 -10.23 8.93
N GLN A 86 -3.25 -9.50 9.12
CA GLN A 86 -3.22 -8.09 9.49
C GLN A 86 -2.42 -7.87 10.78
N ARG A 87 -2.72 -8.68 11.83
CA ARG A 87 -1.99 -8.62 13.11
C ARG A 87 -0.52 -8.98 12.98
N CYS A 88 -0.19 -10.04 12.24
CA CYS A 88 1.20 -10.42 11.98
C CYS A 88 1.96 -9.30 11.26
N TYR A 89 1.38 -8.74 10.22
CA TYR A 89 1.95 -7.65 9.44
C TYR A 89 2.24 -6.42 10.30
N VAL A 90 1.25 -5.93 11.04
CA VAL A 90 1.41 -4.72 11.87
C VAL A 90 2.48 -4.91 12.96
N ARG A 91 2.57 -6.12 13.55
CA ARG A 91 3.66 -6.48 14.50
C ARG A 91 5.01 -6.57 13.82
N ALA A 92 5.08 -7.09 12.58
CA ALA A 92 6.33 -7.13 11.81
C ALA A 92 6.82 -5.71 11.49
N LEU A 93 5.91 -4.80 11.08
CA LEU A 93 6.25 -3.39 10.89
C LEU A 93 6.80 -2.76 12.17
N ARG A 94 6.17 -3.04 13.33
CA ARG A 94 6.68 -2.53 14.62
C ARG A 94 8.08 -3.06 14.92
N ARG A 95 8.30 -4.36 14.74
CA ARG A 95 9.62 -4.97 14.99
C ARG A 95 10.70 -4.39 14.07
N ALA A 96 10.39 -4.19 12.78
CA ALA A 96 11.32 -3.62 11.80
C ALA A 96 11.64 -2.14 12.04
N SER A 97 10.78 -1.43 12.76
CA SER A 97 10.90 0.00 13.01
C SER A 97 11.68 0.30 14.27
N LYS A 98 12.27 1.47 14.37
CA LYS A 98 12.91 1.99 15.61
C LYS A 98 11.83 2.51 16.58
N PRO A 99 12.12 2.62 17.90
CA PRO A 99 11.27 3.38 18.81
C PRO A 99 10.95 4.78 18.28
N GLY A 100 9.69 5.20 18.38
CA GLY A 100 9.24 6.50 17.86
C GLY A 100 9.17 6.61 16.34
N ALA A 101 9.37 5.53 15.59
CA ALA A 101 9.22 5.51 14.14
C ALA A 101 7.79 5.87 13.70
N ARG A 102 7.70 6.44 12.51
CA ARG A 102 6.41 6.85 11.91
C ARG A 102 5.92 5.81 10.92
N LEU A 103 4.62 5.53 10.95
CA LEU A 103 3.89 4.74 9.97
C LEU A 103 2.92 5.66 9.23
N TYR A 104 2.97 5.62 7.91
CA TYR A 104 2.00 6.26 7.02
C TYR A 104 1.37 5.19 6.15
N MET A 105 0.03 5.11 6.17
CA MET A 105 -0.72 4.18 5.34
C MET A 105 -1.69 4.95 4.46
N PHE A 106 -1.74 4.56 3.18
CA PHE A 106 -2.70 5.04 2.20
C PHE A 106 -3.41 3.83 1.60
N GLU A 107 -4.63 3.56 2.05
CA GLU A 107 -5.31 2.30 1.78
C GLU A 107 -6.72 2.50 1.21
N PHE A 108 -7.19 1.54 0.41
CA PHE A 108 -8.54 1.60 -0.14
C PHE A 108 -9.59 1.69 0.97
N GLY A 109 -10.45 2.71 0.86
CA GLY A 109 -11.53 2.97 1.81
C GLY A 109 -12.89 2.57 1.27
N GLU A 110 -13.79 2.18 2.17
CA GLU A 110 -15.17 1.82 1.83
C GLU A 110 -16.09 3.03 1.61
N HIS A 111 -15.62 4.23 1.95
CA HIS A 111 -16.38 5.45 1.72
C HIS A 111 -16.54 5.74 0.24
N ASN A 112 -17.63 6.42 -0.12
CA ASN A 112 -17.95 6.68 -1.51
C ASN A 112 -17.22 7.91 -2.04
N VAL A 113 -16.49 7.75 -3.14
CA VAL A 113 -15.96 8.85 -3.94
C VAL A 113 -16.38 8.64 -5.40
N ASN A 114 -17.21 9.53 -5.91
CA ASN A 114 -17.67 9.48 -7.30
C ASN A 114 -18.36 8.17 -7.72
N GLY A 115 -18.93 7.43 -6.76
CA GLY A 115 -19.58 6.15 -7.01
C GLY A 115 -18.63 5.00 -7.29
N PHE A 116 -17.33 5.13 -7.01
CA PHE A 116 -16.38 4.02 -7.02
C PHE A 116 -16.33 3.34 -5.65
N SER A 117 -16.41 2.04 -5.66
CA SER A 117 -16.01 1.17 -4.55
C SER A 117 -14.82 0.34 -5.00
N MET A 118 -13.78 0.29 -4.19
CA MET A 118 -12.60 -0.50 -4.51
C MET A 118 -12.72 -1.90 -3.91
N PRO A 119 -12.24 -2.94 -4.63
CA PRO A 119 -12.18 -4.29 -4.06
C PRO A 119 -11.30 -4.30 -2.80
N ARG A 120 -11.70 -5.10 -1.79
CA ARG A 120 -10.97 -5.23 -0.51
C ARG A 120 -10.77 -3.90 0.21
N SER A 121 -11.71 -2.98 0.09
CA SER A 121 -11.70 -1.75 0.85
C SER A 121 -11.77 -2.03 2.35
N LEU A 122 -11.17 -1.14 3.11
CA LEU A 122 -11.08 -1.20 4.55
C LEU A 122 -12.05 -0.21 5.20
N SER A 123 -12.58 -0.59 6.36
CA SER A 123 -13.31 0.26 7.28
C SER A 123 -12.36 1.03 8.21
N GLU A 124 -12.86 2.00 8.93
CA GLU A 124 -12.12 2.70 9.98
C GLU A 124 -11.66 1.72 11.09
N ASP A 125 -12.50 0.73 11.40
CA ASP A 125 -12.25 -0.28 12.42
C ASP A 125 -11.05 -1.19 12.10
N ASP A 126 -10.77 -1.44 10.83
CA ASP A 126 -9.59 -2.23 10.40
C ASP A 126 -8.27 -1.59 10.87
N PHE A 127 -8.25 -0.29 11.10
CA PHE A 127 -7.09 0.41 11.64
C PHE A 127 -7.18 0.56 13.17
N ARG A 128 -8.33 1.00 13.69
CA ARG A 128 -8.50 1.28 15.12
C ARG A 128 -8.37 0.06 16.01
N GLN A 129 -8.76 -1.11 15.53
CA GLN A 129 -8.66 -2.37 16.29
C GLN A 129 -7.28 -3.02 16.17
N VAL A 130 -6.57 -2.85 15.06
CA VAL A 130 -5.34 -3.60 14.78
C VAL A 130 -4.08 -2.81 15.13
N LEU A 131 -4.00 -1.54 14.77
CA LEU A 131 -2.78 -0.74 14.97
C LEU A 131 -2.38 -0.59 16.44
N PRO A 132 -3.29 -0.25 17.39
CA PRO A 132 -2.90 -0.09 18.79
C PRO A 132 -2.43 -1.41 19.43
N VAL A 133 -3.09 -2.53 19.12
CA VAL A 133 -2.70 -3.86 19.60
C VAL A 133 -1.34 -4.29 19.02
N GLY A 134 -0.99 -3.77 17.83
CA GLY A 134 0.32 -3.95 17.20
C GLY A 134 1.40 -3.02 17.73
N GLY A 135 1.10 -2.12 18.68
CA GLY A 135 2.06 -1.17 19.28
C GLY A 135 2.27 0.09 18.46
N TRP A 136 1.19 0.56 17.79
CA TRP A 136 1.16 1.81 17.06
C TRP A 136 0.09 2.75 17.63
N GLU A 137 0.47 3.95 18.02
CA GLU A 137 -0.44 5.02 18.39
C GLU A 137 -0.90 5.76 17.13
N ILE A 138 -2.21 5.72 16.85
CA ILE A 138 -2.79 6.45 15.72
C ILE A 138 -2.79 7.93 16.05
N THR A 139 -2.07 8.73 15.27
CA THR A 139 -1.99 10.18 15.41
C THR A 139 -2.90 10.91 14.42
N TYR A 140 -3.29 10.26 13.34
CA TYR A 140 -4.25 10.73 12.37
C TYR A 140 -4.93 9.55 11.68
N LEU A 141 -6.23 9.66 11.43
CA LEU A 141 -7.02 8.72 10.63
C LEU A 141 -8.14 9.50 9.98
N GLY A 142 -8.12 9.60 8.68
CA GLY A 142 -9.10 10.35 7.91
C GLY A 142 -9.29 9.83 6.50
N THR A 143 -10.38 10.25 5.87
CA THR A 143 -10.66 9.92 4.48
C THR A 143 -9.87 10.83 3.55
N THR A 144 -9.36 10.26 2.46
CA THR A 144 -8.70 11.00 1.39
C THR A 144 -9.04 10.38 0.03
N THR A 145 -8.46 10.88 -1.02
CA THR A 145 -8.57 10.29 -2.36
C THR A 145 -7.20 10.09 -2.97
N TYR A 146 -7.07 9.04 -3.74
CA TYR A 146 -5.87 8.76 -4.52
C TYR A 146 -6.19 8.71 -6.00
N GLN A 147 -5.37 9.36 -6.83
CA GLN A 147 -5.53 9.29 -8.28
C GLN A 147 -4.98 7.97 -8.80
N VAL A 148 -5.84 7.14 -9.34
CA VAL A 148 -5.47 5.87 -9.97
C VAL A 148 -5.67 5.94 -11.48
N ASN A 149 -4.74 5.35 -12.22
CA ASN A 149 -4.90 5.11 -13.65
C ASN A 149 -5.62 3.78 -13.81
N LEU A 150 -6.89 3.84 -14.17
CA LEU A 150 -7.64 2.65 -14.52
C LEU A 150 -7.59 2.44 -16.05
N SER A 151 -7.47 1.20 -16.47
CA SER A 151 -7.72 0.81 -17.86
C SER A 151 -8.72 -0.34 -17.91
N VAL A 152 -9.48 -0.42 -18.97
CA VAL A 152 -10.43 -1.51 -19.20
C VAL A 152 -9.70 -2.84 -19.19
N GLU A 153 -8.57 -2.90 -19.90
CA GLU A 153 -7.76 -4.10 -20.04
C GLU A 153 -7.18 -4.58 -18.70
N ALA A 154 -6.74 -3.62 -17.86
CA ALA A 154 -6.21 -3.96 -16.53
C ALA A 154 -7.31 -4.50 -15.60
N LEU A 155 -8.50 -3.91 -15.63
CA LEU A 155 -9.64 -4.38 -14.85
C LEU A 155 -10.15 -5.75 -15.33
N GLU A 156 -10.24 -5.98 -16.64
CA GLU A 156 -10.61 -7.28 -17.20
C GLU A 156 -9.59 -8.37 -16.82
N LEU A 157 -8.30 -8.05 -16.90
CA LEU A 157 -7.24 -8.97 -16.47
C LEU A 157 -7.29 -9.25 -14.95
N MET A 158 -7.59 -8.24 -14.14
CA MET A 158 -7.77 -8.40 -12.69
C MET A 158 -8.94 -9.33 -12.38
N ALA A 159 -10.09 -9.13 -13.03
CA ALA A 159 -11.25 -10.01 -12.87
C ALA A 159 -10.94 -11.46 -13.27
N ALA A 160 -10.24 -11.65 -14.39
CA ALA A 160 -9.88 -12.99 -14.86
C ALA A 160 -8.91 -13.73 -13.93
N ARG A 161 -8.00 -13.00 -13.26
CA ARG A 161 -7.00 -13.58 -12.36
C ARG A 161 -7.51 -13.78 -10.93
N ASN A 162 -8.61 -13.13 -10.55
CA ASN A 162 -9.15 -13.16 -9.19
C ASN A 162 -10.66 -13.46 -9.23
N PRO A 163 -11.06 -14.72 -9.38
CA PRO A 163 -12.48 -15.10 -9.49
C PRO A 163 -13.33 -14.62 -8.32
N ASP A 164 -12.76 -14.64 -7.10
CA ASP A 164 -13.44 -14.22 -5.87
C ASP A 164 -13.80 -12.72 -5.84
N MET A 165 -13.12 -11.93 -6.66
CA MET A 165 -13.36 -10.49 -6.79
C MET A 165 -14.00 -10.10 -8.12
N ALA A 166 -14.30 -11.07 -8.98
CA ALA A 166 -14.73 -10.80 -10.36
C ALA A 166 -15.97 -9.90 -10.43
N ASP A 167 -16.95 -10.12 -9.54
CA ASP A 167 -18.18 -9.31 -9.52
C ASP A 167 -17.92 -7.88 -9.06
N GLN A 168 -17.08 -7.68 -8.04
CA GLN A 168 -16.70 -6.34 -7.56
C GLN A 168 -15.93 -5.59 -8.65
N VAL A 169 -14.97 -6.25 -9.29
CA VAL A 169 -14.18 -5.66 -10.38
C VAL A 169 -15.07 -5.34 -11.57
N ARG A 170 -16.09 -6.16 -11.86
CA ARG A 170 -17.06 -5.90 -12.94
C ARG A 170 -17.86 -4.63 -12.68
N CYS A 171 -18.35 -4.42 -11.45
CA CYS A 171 -19.02 -3.18 -11.07
C CYS A 171 -18.12 -1.94 -11.28
N VAL A 172 -16.85 -2.04 -10.87
CA VAL A 172 -15.86 -0.98 -11.11
C VAL A 172 -15.67 -0.73 -12.60
N LEU A 173 -15.57 -1.80 -13.39
CA LEU A 173 -15.38 -1.72 -14.84
C LEU A 173 -16.58 -1.06 -15.54
N GLU A 174 -17.80 -1.45 -15.19
CA GLU A 174 -19.01 -0.85 -15.74
C GLU A 174 -19.07 0.65 -15.43
N ARG A 175 -18.79 1.02 -14.18
CA ARG A 175 -18.74 2.42 -13.76
C ARG A 175 -17.65 3.18 -14.53
N PHE A 176 -16.47 2.60 -14.62
CA PHE A 176 -15.35 3.21 -15.35
C PHE A 176 -15.67 3.42 -16.83
N ARG A 177 -16.27 2.43 -17.50
CA ARG A 177 -16.72 2.57 -18.90
C ARG A 177 -17.69 3.72 -19.09
N ALA A 178 -18.63 3.89 -18.16
CA ALA A 178 -19.63 4.96 -18.23
C ALA A 178 -19.02 6.36 -18.11
N ILE A 179 -17.99 6.53 -17.29
CA ILE A 179 -17.37 7.84 -17.04
C ILE A 179 -16.11 8.11 -17.87
N LYS A 180 -15.50 7.08 -18.45
CA LYS A 180 -14.23 7.19 -19.22
C LYS A 180 -14.22 8.32 -20.24
N PRO A 181 -15.32 8.59 -21.01
CA PRO A 181 -15.34 9.70 -21.98
C PRO A 181 -15.16 11.10 -21.36
N TRP A 182 -15.42 11.22 -20.04
CA TRP A 182 -15.36 12.48 -19.30
C TRP A 182 -14.07 12.66 -18.50
N LEU A 183 -13.21 11.65 -18.50
CA LEU A 183 -11.98 11.65 -17.71
C LEU A 183 -10.82 12.29 -18.49
N VAL A 184 -10.08 13.16 -17.81
CA VAL A 184 -8.81 13.69 -18.32
C VAL A 184 -7.70 12.68 -18.09
N GLY A 185 -7.16 12.09 -19.17
CA GLY A 185 -6.08 11.11 -19.09
C GLY A 185 -6.45 9.79 -18.42
N GLY A 186 -7.76 9.45 -18.34
CA GLY A 186 -8.21 8.17 -17.76
C GLY A 186 -8.03 8.05 -16.26
N ARG A 187 -7.74 9.16 -15.56
CA ARG A 187 -7.50 9.17 -14.11
C ARG A 187 -8.80 9.29 -13.34
N VAL A 188 -8.97 8.48 -12.31
CA VAL A 188 -10.09 8.56 -11.37
C VAL A 188 -9.57 8.78 -9.95
N HIS A 189 -10.37 9.46 -9.14
CA HIS A 189 -10.14 9.53 -7.70
C HIS A 189 -10.81 8.32 -7.04
N ALA A 190 -10.00 7.43 -6.48
CA ALA A 190 -10.48 6.31 -5.68
C ALA A 190 -10.57 6.72 -4.20
N PRO A 191 -11.51 6.15 -3.42
CA PRO A 191 -11.59 6.37 -1.99
C PRO A 191 -10.39 5.73 -1.28
N PHE A 192 -9.72 6.52 -0.45
CA PHE A 192 -8.57 6.08 0.35
C PHE A 192 -8.70 6.55 1.79
N TRP A 193 -8.20 5.74 2.71
CA TRP A 193 -7.82 6.16 4.05
C TRP A 193 -6.41 6.73 4.03
N GLU A 194 -6.21 7.79 4.79
CA GLU A 194 -4.90 8.29 5.19
C GLU A 194 -4.74 8.05 6.68
N VAL A 195 -3.74 7.26 7.07
CA VAL A 195 -3.48 6.89 8.45
C VAL A 195 -2.04 7.24 8.81
N HIS A 196 -1.87 7.99 9.89
CA HIS A 196 -0.57 8.24 10.49
C HIS A 196 -0.53 7.61 11.87
N ALA A 197 0.55 6.90 12.18
CA ALA A 197 0.76 6.34 13.50
C ALA A 197 2.22 6.48 13.92
N THR A 198 2.45 6.42 15.23
CA THR A 198 3.79 6.42 15.83
C THR A 198 3.99 5.12 16.58
N ARG A 199 5.15 4.49 16.40
CA ARG A 199 5.52 3.33 17.20
C ARG A 199 5.64 3.73 18.66
N VAL A 200 4.90 3.05 19.53
CA VAL A 200 5.02 3.14 20.99
C VAL A 200 5.81 1.94 21.51
N ASP A 201 6.46 2.13 22.67
CA ASP A 201 7.31 1.12 23.33
C ASP A 201 6.50 0.01 24.03
#